data_0402c1a362a44fd68b12480619f2b0f4
#
_entry.id   0402c1a362a44fd68b12480619f2b0f4
#
_cell.length_a   1.000
_cell.length_b   1.000
_cell.length_c   1.000
_cell.angle_alpha   90.00
_cell.angle_beta   90.00
_cell.angle_gamma   90.00
#
_symmetry.space_group_name_H-M   'P 1'
#
loop_
_entity.id
_entity.type
_entity.pdbx_description
1 polymer ?
#
loop_
_entity_poly.entity_id
_entity_poly.type
_entity_poly.pdbx_seq_one_letter_code
_entity_poly.pdbx_strand_id
1 'polypeptide(L)'
;MSVNYASLRFEYERAPDHDAPASSPYPVAIVGAGPVGLATSIDLAQQGVRTVLLDNDDTVSTGSRAICFAKRTLEIFDRLGCGDRMIEKGVSWNVGKVFLQEDLVYTFNLLPETGHSRPAFINLQQYYVEGFLAERAMQLEPLQMRWKSNVIGVTQHEDHVELQVETPDGVYPLKAQYVVAADGSRSAMRKLLGLDSHGRTFKDRFLIADVKMKAPFPTERWFWFDPPFHRNQSVLLHRQPDNVWRIDFQLGWDADPVAEKQPERVIPRVKALLGEDAEFELEWVSVYTFSCLRMDDFRHGRVIFAGDCAHGVSPFGARGANSGVQDADNLAWKLKLVVNGDAPHTLLDTYASEREYAADENILNSTRATDFITPKSAVSRLFRDATLNLAKDCAFARRMANSGRLSVPAVLRDSTLNTPDKEGDVFNCAMLPGAPCVDAPVRVDDRDAWLLPQTHGGAFTGIYFCGLGHGPEVCARSLAGLSNESLPVRALIVVPRGMMCTVPGVTVVEDVEGMVAHRFDARPGTFYLLRPDQHVCARWRAFDAASVTAALKRATCNG
;
A
#
# COMPACT_ATOMS: atom_id res chain seq x y z
N MET A 1 19.87 12.04 21.42
CA MET A 1 18.88 11.12 22.06
C MET A 1 18.13 10.44 20.94
N SER A 2 17.97 9.12 20.98
CA SER A 2 17.14 8.42 20.00
C SER A 2 15.67 8.78 20.24
N VAL A 3 14.95 9.17 19.19
CA VAL A 3 13.51 9.44 19.25
C VAL A 3 12.78 8.16 19.63
N ASN A 4 11.94 8.21 20.66
CA ASN A 4 11.06 7.10 21.03
C ASN A 4 9.74 7.24 20.27
N TYR A 5 9.63 6.59 19.11
CA TYR A 5 8.45 6.65 18.26
C TYR A 5 7.19 6.07 18.91
N ALA A 6 7.31 5.10 19.80
CA ALA A 6 6.16 4.54 20.51
C ALA A 6 5.44 5.53 21.46
N SER A 7 6.10 6.64 21.80
CA SER A 7 5.57 7.71 22.65
C SER A 7 5.66 9.09 21.99
N LEU A 8 5.77 9.12 20.65
CA LEU A 8 5.82 10.35 19.89
C LEU A 8 4.50 11.13 20.04
N ARG A 9 4.62 12.41 20.42
CA ARG A 9 3.50 13.34 20.55
C ARG A 9 3.77 14.60 19.75
N PHE A 10 2.68 15.18 19.27
CA PHE A 10 2.67 16.41 18.50
C PHE A 10 1.95 17.49 19.28
N GLU A 11 2.48 18.69 19.26
CA GLU A 11 1.86 19.83 19.94
C GLU A 11 0.62 20.30 19.17
N TYR A 12 -0.41 20.67 19.93
CA TYR A 12 -1.57 21.35 19.37
C TYR A 12 -1.19 22.81 19.05
N GLU A 13 -1.50 23.22 17.84
CA GLU A 13 -1.40 24.62 17.42
C GLU A 13 -2.78 25.15 17.03
N ARG A 14 -3.12 26.34 17.51
CA ARG A 14 -4.38 26.99 17.17
C ARG A 14 -4.43 27.25 15.67
N ALA A 15 -5.46 26.75 15.02
CA ALA A 15 -5.63 26.91 13.57
C ALA A 15 -5.94 28.39 13.22
N PRO A 16 -5.34 28.94 12.15
CA PRO A 16 -5.65 30.30 11.68
C PRO A 16 -7.13 30.53 11.36
N ASP A 17 -7.83 29.47 10.93
CA ASP A 17 -9.25 29.50 10.57
C ASP A 17 -10.19 29.78 11.76
N HIS A 18 -9.72 29.71 13.02
CA HIS A 18 -10.47 30.13 14.19
C HIS A 18 -10.72 31.65 14.22
N ASP A 19 -9.71 32.42 13.79
CA ASP A 19 -9.75 33.87 13.89
C ASP A 19 -10.27 34.50 12.59
N ALA A 20 -9.97 33.90 11.45
CA ALA A 20 -10.44 34.31 10.14
C ALA A 20 -10.58 33.09 9.22
N PRO A 21 -11.80 32.70 8.83
CA PRO A 21 -11.98 31.64 7.84
C PRO A 21 -11.17 31.93 6.58
N ALA A 22 -10.56 30.89 6.00
CA ALA A 22 -9.77 31.02 4.79
C ALA A 22 -10.59 31.71 3.69
N SER A 23 -10.00 32.67 2.99
CA SER A 23 -10.65 33.44 1.92
C SER A 23 -11.09 32.59 0.73
N SER A 24 -10.47 31.42 0.54
CA SER A 24 -10.81 30.43 -0.47
C SER A 24 -10.71 29.02 0.14
N PRO A 25 -11.52 28.06 -0.32
CA PRO A 25 -11.42 26.67 0.12
C PRO A 25 -9.99 26.12 -0.06
N TYR A 26 -9.56 25.27 0.85
CA TYR A 26 -8.36 24.44 0.63
C TYR A 26 -8.60 23.54 -0.60
N PRO A 27 -7.62 23.32 -1.49
CA PRO A 27 -7.80 22.35 -2.57
C PRO A 27 -8.18 20.97 -2.04
N VAL A 28 -7.49 20.48 -1.00
CA VAL A 28 -7.80 19.19 -0.38
C VAL A 28 -7.66 19.28 1.14
N ALA A 29 -8.68 18.78 1.85
CA ALA A 29 -8.58 18.44 3.27
C ALA A 29 -8.56 16.92 3.45
N ILE A 30 -7.74 16.44 4.39
CA ILE A 30 -7.63 15.01 4.69
C ILE A 30 -7.98 14.82 6.16
N VAL A 31 -8.81 13.83 6.47
CA VAL A 31 -9.25 13.51 7.82
C VAL A 31 -8.66 12.17 8.25
N GLY A 32 -7.78 12.21 9.24
CA GLY A 32 -7.04 11.08 9.78
C GLY A 32 -5.56 11.07 9.40
N ALA A 33 -4.66 11.17 10.38
CA ALA A 33 -3.20 11.14 10.22
C ALA A 33 -2.58 9.73 10.43
N GLY A 34 -3.34 8.68 10.11
CA GLY A 34 -2.80 7.33 9.98
C GLY A 34 -1.95 7.17 8.70
N PRO A 35 -1.39 5.97 8.44
CA PRO A 35 -0.49 5.74 7.30
C PRO A 35 -1.07 6.16 5.94
N VAL A 36 -2.38 6.01 5.75
CA VAL A 36 -3.07 6.34 4.49
C VAL A 36 -3.21 7.85 4.31
N GLY A 37 -3.70 8.55 5.35
CA GLY A 37 -3.86 10.00 5.30
C GLY A 37 -2.51 10.72 5.17
N LEU A 38 -1.49 10.28 5.92
CA LEU A 38 -0.12 10.80 5.80
C LEU A 38 0.45 10.56 4.40
N ALA A 39 0.31 9.34 3.85
CA ALA A 39 0.79 9.03 2.50
C ALA A 39 0.11 9.91 1.45
N THR A 40 -1.23 10.07 1.52
CA THR A 40 -2.00 10.94 0.61
C THR A 40 -1.55 12.40 0.72
N SER A 41 -1.37 12.89 1.95
CA SER A 41 -0.95 14.28 2.21
C SER A 41 0.43 14.58 1.66
N ILE A 42 1.40 13.68 1.90
CA ILE A 42 2.78 13.82 1.42
C ILE A 42 2.79 13.83 -0.10
N ASP A 43 2.08 12.89 -0.74
CA ASP A 43 2.06 12.79 -2.18
C ASP A 43 1.48 14.04 -2.85
N LEU A 44 0.34 14.54 -2.35
CA LEU A 44 -0.26 15.79 -2.82
C LEU A 44 0.67 16.99 -2.62
N ALA A 45 1.27 17.11 -1.43
CA ALA A 45 2.17 18.22 -1.11
C ALA A 45 3.45 18.20 -1.96
N GLN A 46 4.05 17.04 -2.22
CA GLN A 46 5.19 16.89 -3.14
C GLN A 46 4.86 17.32 -4.57
N GLN A 47 3.58 17.22 -4.95
CA GLN A 47 3.09 17.67 -6.25
C GLN A 47 2.60 19.13 -6.24
N GLY A 48 2.85 19.88 -5.15
CA GLY A 48 2.52 21.30 -5.02
C GLY A 48 1.06 21.59 -4.67
N VAL A 49 0.27 20.58 -4.31
CA VAL A 49 -1.13 20.80 -3.88
C VAL A 49 -1.17 21.23 -2.41
N ARG A 50 -1.72 22.41 -2.15
CA ARG A 50 -1.94 22.88 -0.78
C ARG A 50 -2.96 22.02 -0.06
N THR A 51 -2.55 21.38 1.03
CA THR A 51 -3.32 20.35 1.73
C THR A 51 -3.39 20.66 3.22
N VAL A 52 -4.53 20.40 3.86
CA VAL A 52 -4.68 20.40 5.32
C VAL A 52 -5.02 18.98 5.79
N LEU A 53 -4.25 18.48 6.76
CA LEU A 53 -4.44 17.18 7.39
C LEU A 53 -4.94 17.39 8.82
N LEU A 54 -6.09 16.80 9.14
CA LEU A 54 -6.75 16.89 10.44
C LEU A 54 -6.69 15.55 11.16
N ASP A 55 -6.30 15.53 12.43
CA ASP A 55 -6.42 14.34 13.27
C ASP A 55 -6.97 14.70 14.65
N ASN A 56 -7.84 13.87 15.19
CA ASN A 56 -8.43 14.06 16.51
C ASN A 56 -7.49 13.69 17.67
N ASP A 57 -6.39 13.00 17.39
CA ASP A 57 -5.34 12.63 18.34
C ASP A 57 -4.13 13.60 18.23
N ASP A 58 -3.16 13.45 19.13
CA ASP A 58 -1.86 14.12 19.13
C ASP A 58 -0.70 13.12 19.15
N THR A 59 -0.97 11.84 18.88
CA THR A 59 0.02 10.76 18.96
C THR A 59 0.00 9.89 17.70
N VAL A 60 1.09 9.18 17.47
CA VAL A 60 1.07 8.01 16.57
C VAL A 60 0.34 6.85 17.23
N SER A 61 -0.03 5.84 16.47
CA SER A 61 -0.73 4.66 16.98
C SER A 61 -0.05 4.04 18.18
N THR A 62 -0.81 3.78 19.23
CA THR A 62 -0.35 2.98 20.37
C THR A 62 -0.46 1.50 20.06
N GLY A 63 0.63 0.76 20.28
CA GLY A 63 0.75 -0.65 19.90
C GLY A 63 0.92 -0.83 18.39
N SER A 64 1.12 -2.05 17.97
CA SER A 64 1.47 -2.36 16.60
C SER A 64 0.36 -3.15 15.91
N ARG A 65 -0.57 -2.48 15.23
CA ARG A 65 -1.66 -3.14 14.48
C ARG A 65 -1.15 -3.71 13.17
N ALA A 66 -0.69 -2.85 12.25
CA ALA A 66 -0.04 -3.25 11.03
C ALA A 66 1.48 -3.37 11.25
N ILE A 67 2.06 -4.49 10.79
CA ILE A 67 3.51 -4.69 10.89
C ILE A 67 4.15 -5.16 9.59
N CYS A 68 3.40 -5.80 8.69
CA CYS A 68 3.93 -6.36 7.46
C CYS A 68 3.69 -5.39 6.29
N PHE A 69 4.75 -4.78 5.78
CA PHE A 69 4.70 -3.89 4.62
C PHE A 69 5.31 -4.56 3.41
N ALA A 70 4.50 -4.68 2.36
CA ALA A 70 4.84 -5.40 1.14
C ALA A 70 5.68 -4.56 0.18
N LYS A 71 6.39 -5.22 -0.73
CA LYS A 71 7.25 -4.63 -1.75
C LYS A 71 6.62 -3.41 -2.43
N ARG A 72 5.38 -3.50 -2.93
CA ARG A 72 4.73 -2.35 -3.59
C ARG A 72 4.54 -1.16 -2.66
N THR A 73 4.17 -1.41 -1.41
CA THR A 73 4.03 -0.33 -0.41
C THR A 73 5.37 0.33 -0.10
N LEU A 74 6.46 -0.44 -0.06
CA LEU A 74 7.81 0.09 0.12
C LEU A 74 8.25 0.95 -1.06
N GLU A 75 7.92 0.54 -2.29
CA GLU A 75 8.17 1.32 -3.51
C GLU A 75 7.38 2.65 -3.51
N ILE A 76 6.15 2.65 -2.97
CA ILE A 76 5.37 3.89 -2.75
C ILE A 76 6.05 4.76 -1.69
N PHE A 77 6.48 4.19 -0.57
CA PHE A 77 7.20 4.93 0.48
C PHE A 77 8.54 5.50 -0.01
N ASP A 78 9.21 4.84 -0.97
CA ASP A 78 10.39 5.41 -1.65
C ASP A 78 10.03 6.71 -2.39
N ARG A 79 8.94 6.68 -3.14
CA ARG A 79 8.45 7.85 -3.87
C ARG A 79 8.04 8.98 -2.92
N LEU A 80 7.55 8.65 -1.73
CA LEU A 80 7.23 9.63 -0.68
C LEU A 80 8.48 10.13 0.08
N GLY A 81 9.66 9.52 -0.13
CA GLY A 81 10.93 9.90 0.51
C GLY A 81 11.14 9.29 1.90
N CYS A 82 10.45 8.20 2.22
CA CYS A 82 10.53 7.52 3.52
C CYS A 82 11.06 6.08 3.44
N GLY A 83 11.15 5.49 2.24
CA GLY A 83 11.39 4.07 2.05
C GLY A 83 12.69 3.56 2.65
N ASP A 84 13.81 4.26 2.45
CA ASP A 84 15.12 3.83 2.97
C ASP A 84 15.13 3.72 4.50
N ARG A 85 14.56 4.69 5.20
CA ARG A 85 14.44 4.67 6.67
C ARG A 85 13.59 3.48 7.16
N MET A 86 12.54 3.12 6.41
CA MET A 86 11.70 1.97 6.74
C MET A 86 12.43 0.65 6.53
N ILE A 87 13.22 0.53 5.47
CA ILE A 87 14.07 -0.64 5.21
C ILE A 87 15.17 -0.77 6.26
N GLU A 88 15.85 0.33 6.58
CA GLU A 88 16.94 0.35 7.56
C GLU A 88 16.45 -0.07 8.97
N LYS A 89 15.28 0.41 9.39
CA LYS A 89 14.69 0.06 10.68
C LYS A 89 13.98 -1.29 10.66
N GLY A 90 13.32 -1.65 9.55
CA GLY A 90 12.48 -2.83 9.41
C GLY A 90 13.27 -4.13 9.37
N VAL A 91 12.59 -5.22 9.65
CA VAL A 91 13.12 -6.58 9.52
C VAL A 91 12.65 -7.18 8.21
N SER A 92 13.55 -7.29 7.24
CA SER A 92 13.25 -7.85 5.91
C SER A 92 13.09 -9.37 5.96
N TRP A 93 12.10 -9.89 5.23
CA TRP A 93 11.88 -11.32 5.08
C TRP A 93 11.20 -11.66 3.74
N ASN A 94 11.56 -12.82 3.19
CA ASN A 94 10.96 -13.37 1.96
C ASN A 94 10.44 -14.79 2.18
N VAL A 95 10.99 -15.50 3.16
CA VAL A 95 10.77 -16.93 3.40
C VAL A 95 9.76 -17.14 4.51
N GLY A 96 8.87 -18.09 4.31
CA GLY A 96 7.98 -18.57 5.36
C GLY A 96 7.88 -20.09 5.38
N LYS A 97 7.48 -20.63 6.53
CA LYS A 97 7.31 -22.05 6.79
C LYS A 97 5.91 -22.34 7.30
N VAL A 98 5.34 -23.42 6.82
CA VAL A 98 4.03 -23.93 7.23
C VAL A 98 4.21 -25.27 7.90
N PHE A 99 3.66 -25.41 9.10
CA PHE A 99 3.72 -26.63 9.89
C PHE A 99 2.32 -27.19 10.14
N LEU A 100 2.19 -28.50 10.16
CA LEU A 100 1.01 -29.21 10.66
C LEU A 100 1.47 -30.03 11.87
N GLN A 101 0.95 -29.70 13.04
CA GLN A 101 1.46 -30.20 14.32
C GLN A 101 2.95 -29.88 14.46
N GLU A 102 3.84 -30.87 14.49
CA GLU A 102 5.30 -30.69 14.54
C GLU A 102 5.98 -30.77 13.18
N ASP A 103 5.26 -31.31 12.17
CA ASP A 103 5.81 -31.56 10.84
C ASP A 103 5.90 -30.28 10.01
N LEU A 104 7.07 -30.01 9.42
CA LEU A 104 7.21 -29.03 8.36
C LEU A 104 6.50 -29.52 7.09
N VAL A 105 5.44 -28.83 6.70
CA VAL A 105 4.66 -29.16 5.49
C VAL A 105 5.35 -28.66 4.23
N TYR A 106 5.70 -27.35 4.21
CA TYR A 106 6.46 -26.74 3.11
C TYR A 106 7.09 -25.41 3.54
N THR A 107 8.10 -25.02 2.77
CA THR A 107 8.68 -23.67 2.79
C THR A 107 8.29 -22.93 1.53
N PHE A 108 8.02 -21.63 1.63
CA PHE A 108 7.76 -20.77 0.49
C PHE A 108 8.70 -19.56 0.48
N ASN A 109 9.00 -19.06 -0.73
CA ASN A 109 9.70 -17.79 -0.95
C ASN A 109 8.80 -16.87 -1.75
N LEU A 110 8.53 -15.67 -1.25
CA LEU A 110 7.62 -14.71 -1.86
C LEU A 110 8.26 -13.87 -2.96
N LEU A 111 9.59 -13.86 -3.03
CA LEU A 111 10.37 -13.13 -4.02
C LEU A 111 11.60 -13.95 -4.38
N PRO A 112 11.43 -15.04 -5.15
CA PRO A 112 12.54 -15.92 -5.53
C PRO A 112 13.47 -15.29 -6.58
N GLU A 113 12.98 -14.33 -7.38
CA GLU A 113 13.74 -13.62 -8.39
C GLU A 113 14.66 -12.58 -7.76
N THR A 114 15.81 -12.34 -8.38
CA THR A 114 16.75 -11.26 -8.06
C THR A 114 16.40 -9.96 -8.80
N GLY A 115 17.18 -8.90 -8.58
CA GLY A 115 17.02 -7.63 -9.31
C GLY A 115 15.81 -6.81 -8.88
N HIS A 116 15.50 -6.79 -7.59
CA HIS A 116 14.52 -5.91 -6.97
C HIS A 116 15.19 -5.04 -5.91
N SER A 117 14.89 -3.74 -5.88
CA SER A 117 15.43 -2.82 -4.87
C SER A 117 14.84 -3.09 -3.49
N ARG A 118 13.61 -3.59 -3.43
CA ARG A 118 12.89 -3.80 -2.18
C ARG A 118 12.60 -5.29 -1.94
N PRO A 119 12.67 -5.76 -0.67
CA PRO A 119 12.33 -7.15 -0.32
C PRO A 119 10.85 -7.41 -0.52
N ALA A 120 10.43 -8.68 -0.48
CA ALA A 120 9.02 -9.03 -0.53
C ALA A 120 8.22 -8.36 0.58
N PHE A 121 8.77 -8.36 1.80
CA PHE A 121 8.21 -7.72 2.98
C PHE A 121 9.28 -7.18 3.92
N ILE A 122 8.89 -6.16 4.69
CA ILE A 122 9.51 -5.87 5.98
C ILE A 122 8.45 -6.03 7.08
N ASN A 123 8.91 -6.41 8.27
CA ASN A 123 8.15 -6.20 9.49
C ASN A 123 8.65 -4.93 10.17
N LEU A 124 7.73 -4.02 10.44
CA LEU A 124 8.00 -2.74 11.09
C LEU A 124 6.75 -2.33 11.88
N GLN A 125 6.90 -1.95 13.12
CA GLN A 125 5.78 -1.51 13.94
C GLN A 125 5.14 -0.25 13.33
N GLN A 126 3.81 -0.18 13.36
CA GLN A 126 3.04 0.89 12.73
C GLN A 126 3.44 2.28 13.21
N TYR A 127 3.76 2.45 14.49
CA TYR A 127 4.19 3.74 15.05
C TYR A 127 5.51 4.26 14.43
N TYR A 128 6.42 3.40 13.99
CA TYR A 128 7.59 3.82 13.23
C TYR A 128 7.19 4.32 11.84
N VAL A 129 6.30 3.62 11.16
CA VAL A 129 5.82 4.03 9.83
C VAL A 129 5.13 5.38 9.92
N GLU A 130 4.21 5.56 10.87
CA GLU A 130 3.52 6.83 11.09
C GLU A 130 4.49 7.95 11.48
N GLY A 131 5.44 7.67 12.37
CA GLY A 131 6.45 8.64 12.78
C GLY A 131 7.33 9.11 11.61
N PHE A 132 7.83 8.19 10.78
CA PHE A 132 8.64 8.54 9.60
C PHE A 132 7.83 9.32 8.56
N LEU A 133 6.57 8.96 8.35
CA LEU A 133 5.68 9.70 7.46
C LEU A 133 5.35 11.09 8.04
N ALA A 134 5.05 11.20 9.33
CA ALA A 134 4.76 12.49 9.97
C ALA A 134 5.96 13.45 9.92
N GLU A 135 7.18 12.95 10.21
CA GLU A 135 8.40 13.75 10.08
C GLU A 135 8.64 14.21 8.63
N ARG A 136 8.31 13.35 7.64
CA ARG A 136 8.37 13.75 6.23
C ARG A 136 7.31 14.79 5.88
N ALA A 137 6.08 14.60 6.36
CA ALA A 137 4.97 15.54 6.16
C ALA A 137 5.30 16.94 6.69
N MET A 138 5.90 17.04 7.87
CA MET A 138 6.32 18.32 8.47
C MET A 138 7.41 19.06 7.68
N GLN A 139 8.12 18.39 6.76
CA GLN A 139 9.14 19.02 5.90
C GLN A 139 8.54 19.66 4.63
N LEU A 140 7.25 19.44 4.37
CA LEU A 140 6.60 19.85 3.13
C LEU A 140 5.77 21.11 3.36
N GLU A 141 6.23 22.23 2.85
CA GLU A 141 5.62 23.54 3.03
C GLU A 141 4.14 23.63 2.59
N PRO A 142 3.69 22.98 1.50
CA PRO A 142 2.28 23.00 1.11
C PRO A 142 1.33 22.22 2.04
N LEU A 143 1.86 21.46 3.01
CA LEU A 143 1.07 20.64 3.91
C LEU A 143 0.98 21.24 5.30
N GLN A 144 -0.24 21.50 5.74
CA GLN A 144 -0.54 21.94 7.11
C GLN A 144 -1.12 20.77 7.92
N MET A 145 -0.43 20.33 8.95
CA MET A 145 -0.90 19.29 9.87
C MET A 145 -1.57 19.93 11.09
N ARG A 146 -2.74 19.44 11.47
CA ARG A 146 -3.53 19.94 12.61
C ARG A 146 -3.92 18.77 13.51
N TRP A 147 -3.26 18.69 14.62
CA TRP A 147 -3.53 17.71 15.68
C TRP A 147 -4.65 18.20 16.60
N LYS A 148 -5.30 17.27 17.34
CA LYS A 148 -6.48 17.56 18.19
C LYS A 148 -7.59 18.29 17.45
N SER A 149 -7.79 17.94 16.18
CA SER A 149 -8.73 18.55 15.27
C SER A 149 -9.77 17.51 14.85
N ASN A 150 -10.84 17.40 15.63
CA ASN A 150 -11.89 16.40 15.46
C ASN A 150 -12.98 16.92 14.52
N VAL A 151 -13.23 16.22 13.42
CA VAL A 151 -14.33 16.55 12.51
C VAL A 151 -15.63 16.03 13.09
N ILE A 152 -16.54 16.98 13.44
CA ILE A 152 -17.83 16.70 14.07
C ILE A 152 -19.03 16.98 13.16
N GLY A 153 -18.80 17.59 11.99
CA GLY A 153 -19.84 17.87 11.01
C GLY A 153 -19.28 17.98 9.60
N VAL A 154 -20.09 17.61 8.61
CA VAL A 154 -19.76 17.71 7.18
C VAL A 154 -20.99 18.15 6.39
N THR A 155 -20.82 19.17 5.54
CA THR A 155 -21.85 19.65 4.63
C THR A 155 -21.26 19.78 3.23
N GLN A 156 -21.84 19.14 2.24
CA GLN A 156 -21.39 19.25 0.86
C GLN A 156 -22.17 20.35 0.13
N HIS A 157 -21.44 21.19 -0.59
CA HIS A 157 -21.94 22.20 -1.51
C HIS A 157 -21.55 21.83 -2.95
N GLU A 158 -22.05 22.58 -3.91
CA GLU A 158 -21.76 22.32 -5.32
C GLU A 158 -20.26 22.42 -5.65
N ASP A 159 -19.58 23.41 -5.07
CA ASP A 159 -18.17 23.75 -5.35
C ASP A 159 -17.19 23.36 -4.23
N HIS A 160 -17.65 23.09 -3.00
CA HIS A 160 -16.81 22.76 -1.86
C HIS A 160 -17.50 21.86 -0.81
N VAL A 161 -16.75 21.42 0.17
CA VAL A 161 -17.23 20.76 1.39
C VAL A 161 -16.88 21.67 2.57
N GLU A 162 -17.83 21.88 3.48
CA GLU A 162 -17.60 22.54 4.75
C GLU A 162 -17.54 21.49 5.88
N LEU A 163 -16.45 21.49 6.62
CA LEU A 163 -16.23 20.67 7.81
C LEU A 163 -16.40 21.52 9.06
N GLN A 164 -17.05 21.00 10.09
CA GLN A 164 -17.04 21.55 11.43
C GLN A 164 -15.95 20.85 12.22
N VAL A 165 -14.91 21.58 12.62
CA VAL A 165 -13.73 21.05 13.28
C VAL A 165 -13.70 21.49 14.74
N GLU A 166 -13.78 20.53 15.66
CA GLU A 166 -13.68 20.74 17.10
C GLU A 166 -12.22 20.62 17.55
N THR A 167 -11.78 21.58 18.35
CA THR A 167 -10.43 21.65 18.92
C THR A 167 -10.47 22.08 20.38
N PRO A 168 -9.37 22.05 21.14
CA PRO A 168 -9.32 22.60 22.49
C PRO A 168 -9.75 24.09 22.59
N ASP A 169 -9.63 24.87 21.52
CA ASP A 169 -10.00 26.28 21.48
C ASP A 169 -11.44 26.54 20.98
N GLY A 170 -12.22 25.48 20.74
CA GLY A 170 -13.59 25.55 20.26
C GLY A 170 -13.75 25.01 18.85
N VAL A 171 -14.91 25.29 18.25
CA VAL A 171 -15.30 24.80 16.91
C VAL A 171 -15.09 25.90 15.86
N TYR A 172 -14.54 25.51 14.70
CA TYR A 172 -14.44 26.41 13.55
C TYR A 172 -14.84 25.69 12.26
N PRO A 173 -15.36 26.45 11.26
CA PRO A 173 -15.64 25.90 9.94
C PRO A 173 -14.36 25.86 9.08
N LEU A 174 -14.16 24.75 8.34
CA LEU A 174 -13.11 24.60 7.36
C LEU A 174 -13.69 24.24 6.01
N LYS A 175 -13.31 24.96 4.95
CA LYS A 175 -13.77 24.71 3.58
C LYS A 175 -12.68 24.06 2.73
N ALA A 176 -13.03 23.03 1.99
CA ALA A 176 -12.16 22.36 1.03
C ALA A 176 -12.89 22.01 -0.27
N GLN A 177 -12.20 22.07 -1.41
CA GLN A 177 -12.79 21.63 -2.68
C GLN A 177 -13.08 20.13 -2.67
N TYR A 178 -12.18 19.34 -2.08
CA TYR A 178 -12.35 17.90 -1.86
C TYR A 178 -11.90 17.52 -0.45
N VAL A 179 -12.54 16.47 0.08
CA VAL A 179 -12.18 15.88 1.38
C VAL A 179 -11.81 14.42 1.16
N VAL A 180 -10.66 14.00 1.68
CA VAL A 180 -10.27 12.59 1.76
C VAL A 180 -10.48 12.11 3.18
N ALA A 181 -11.40 11.16 3.36
CA ALA A 181 -11.61 10.46 4.61
C ALA A 181 -10.62 9.28 4.69
N ALA A 182 -9.70 9.33 5.65
CA ALA A 182 -8.72 8.30 5.97
C ALA A 182 -8.72 7.99 7.49
N ASP A 183 -9.88 8.17 8.13
CA ASP A 183 -10.15 8.13 9.57
C ASP A 183 -10.39 6.71 10.11
N GLY A 184 -9.98 5.70 9.35
CA GLY A 184 -9.88 4.31 9.77
C GLY A 184 -11.22 3.57 9.90
N SER A 185 -11.16 2.35 10.43
CA SER A 185 -12.29 1.41 10.44
C SER A 185 -13.55 1.91 11.19
N ARG A 186 -13.37 2.80 12.16
CA ARG A 186 -14.45 3.40 12.95
C ARG A 186 -14.88 4.78 12.43
N SER A 187 -14.65 5.05 11.16
CA SER A 187 -14.82 6.33 10.48
C SER A 187 -15.97 7.18 11.02
N ALA A 188 -15.63 8.38 11.51
CA ALA A 188 -16.58 9.42 11.86
C ALA A 188 -17.19 10.02 10.59
N MET A 189 -16.37 10.22 9.54
CA MET A 189 -16.82 10.76 8.25
C MET A 189 -17.90 9.89 7.62
N ARG A 190 -17.74 8.56 7.63
CA ARG A 190 -18.76 7.63 7.13
C ARG A 190 -20.08 7.78 7.88
N LYS A 191 -20.03 7.88 9.22
CA LYS A 191 -21.22 8.08 10.06
C LYS A 191 -21.89 9.44 9.83
N LEU A 192 -21.12 10.52 9.73
CA LEU A 192 -21.63 11.87 9.50
C LEU A 192 -22.37 11.98 8.16
N LEU A 193 -21.98 11.18 7.17
CA LEU A 193 -22.65 11.11 5.86
C LEU A 193 -23.77 10.07 5.80
N GLY A 194 -24.04 9.34 6.89
CA GLY A 194 -25.08 8.30 6.93
C GLY A 194 -24.76 7.09 6.05
N LEU A 195 -23.46 6.78 5.87
CA LEU A 195 -22.98 5.71 5.00
C LEU A 195 -22.59 4.47 5.83
N ASP A 196 -22.72 3.29 5.24
CA ASP A 196 -22.41 2.01 5.83
C ASP A 196 -21.36 1.22 5.04
N SER A 197 -20.87 0.14 5.64
CA SER A 197 -20.01 -0.85 5.01
C SER A 197 -20.68 -2.22 5.07
N HIS A 198 -20.57 -2.99 3.99
CA HIS A 198 -21.19 -4.29 3.84
C HIS A 198 -20.14 -5.41 3.72
N GLY A 199 -20.47 -6.61 4.18
CA GLY A 199 -19.61 -7.77 4.10
C GLY A 199 -19.75 -8.73 5.28
N ARG A 200 -18.65 -9.36 5.69
CA ARG A 200 -18.66 -10.42 6.69
C ARG A 200 -17.79 -10.08 7.89
N THR A 201 -18.35 -10.19 9.09
CA THR A 201 -17.61 -10.17 10.36
C THR A 201 -17.37 -11.61 10.82
N PHE A 202 -16.12 -11.92 11.18
CA PHE A 202 -15.72 -13.23 11.68
C PHE A 202 -15.87 -13.31 13.19
N LYS A 203 -16.31 -14.48 13.70
CA LYS A 203 -16.37 -14.75 15.13
C LYS A 203 -15.03 -15.15 15.73
N ASP A 204 -14.07 -15.46 14.85
CA ASP A 204 -12.75 -15.89 15.25
C ASP A 204 -11.99 -14.76 15.92
N ARG A 205 -11.29 -15.09 16.99
CA ARG A 205 -10.48 -14.17 17.78
C ARG A 205 -9.04 -14.61 17.74
N PHE A 206 -8.16 -13.63 17.74
CA PHE A 206 -6.73 -13.86 17.83
C PHE A 206 -6.15 -13.00 18.95
N LEU A 207 -5.34 -13.63 19.79
CA LEU A 207 -4.50 -12.97 20.75
C LEU A 207 -3.19 -12.61 20.06
N ILE A 208 -2.85 -11.33 20.02
CA ILE A 208 -1.53 -10.87 19.64
C ILE A 208 -0.71 -10.70 20.92
N ALA A 209 0.46 -11.31 20.97
CA ALA A 209 1.45 -11.08 22.00
C ALA A 209 2.75 -10.62 21.34
N ASP A 210 3.10 -9.35 21.49
CA ASP A 210 4.42 -8.82 21.17
C ASP A 210 5.31 -9.02 22.39
N VAL A 211 6.36 -9.81 22.22
CA VAL A 211 7.30 -10.14 23.28
C VAL A 211 8.71 -9.71 22.91
N LYS A 212 9.41 -9.10 23.84
CA LYS A 212 10.81 -8.72 23.68
C LYS A 212 11.70 -9.87 24.19
N MET A 213 12.43 -10.48 23.27
CA MET A 213 13.28 -11.63 23.59
C MET A 213 14.47 -11.74 22.65
N LYS A 214 15.53 -12.35 23.13
CA LYS A 214 16.64 -12.85 22.29
C LYS A 214 16.36 -14.30 21.95
N ALA A 215 15.90 -14.56 20.74
CA ALA A 215 15.54 -15.90 20.29
C ALA A 215 16.40 -16.35 19.11
N PRO A 216 16.75 -17.65 19.01
CA PRO A 216 17.56 -18.20 17.92
C PRO A 216 16.77 -18.46 16.63
N PHE A 217 15.51 -17.99 16.55
CA PHE A 217 14.69 -18.18 15.34
C PHE A 217 15.25 -17.35 14.17
N PRO A 218 15.24 -17.91 12.95
CA PRO A 218 15.59 -17.16 11.75
C PRO A 218 14.56 -16.06 11.46
N THR A 219 14.95 -15.10 10.60
CA THR A 219 14.08 -14.02 10.14
C THR A 219 13.12 -14.53 9.07
N GLU A 220 12.18 -15.36 9.48
CA GLU A 220 11.19 -16.03 8.65
C GLU A 220 9.81 -15.86 9.26
N ARG A 221 8.76 -16.11 8.47
CA ARG A 221 7.37 -16.19 8.96
C ARG A 221 7.00 -17.65 9.16
N TRP A 222 6.73 -18.05 10.41
CA TRP A 222 6.33 -19.41 10.74
C TRP A 222 4.86 -19.47 11.09
N PHE A 223 4.16 -20.44 10.48
CA PHE A 223 2.74 -20.64 10.70
C PHE A 223 2.45 -22.11 11.03
N TRP A 224 1.84 -22.35 12.18
CA TRP A 224 1.45 -23.68 12.63
C TRP A 224 -0.05 -23.88 12.58
N PHE A 225 -0.45 -25.04 12.13
CA PHE A 225 -1.79 -25.59 12.26
C PHE A 225 -1.77 -26.71 13.29
N ASP A 226 -2.65 -26.64 14.31
CA ASP A 226 -2.80 -27.62 15.38
C ASP A 226 -1.47 -28.03 16.07
N PRO A 227 -0.61 -27.10 16.47
CA PRO A 227 0.63 -27.49 17.14
C PRO A 227 0.35 -28.12 18.51
N PRO A 228 1.25 -29.01 19.04
CA PRO A 228 1.07 -29.64 20.35
C PRO A 228 0.91 -28.64 21.50
N PHE A 229 1.59 -27.50 21.41
CA PHE A 229 1.56 -26.43 22.40
C PHE A 229 0.30 -25.53 22.32
N HIS A 230 -0.52 -25.65 21.25
CA HIS A 230 -1.77 -24.89 21.09
C HIS A 230 -2.78 -25.69 20.25
N ARG A 231 -3.31 -26.76 20.81
CA ARG A 231 -4.13 -27.77 20.11
C ARG A 231 -5.42 -27.20 19.54
N ASN A 232 -5.80 -27.73 18.34
CA ASN A 232 -6.98 -27.37 17.55
C ASN A 232 -7.02 -25.93 17.03
N GLN A 233 -5.98 -25.15 17.22
CA GLN A 233 -5.86 -23.75 16.84
C GLN A 233 -4.64 -23.52 15.97
N SER A 234 -4.49 -22.34 15.43
CA SER A 234 -3.31 -21.95 14.67
C SER A 234 -2.46 -20.94 15.45
N VAL A 235 -1.17 -20.91 15.14
CA VAL A 235 -0.22 -19.96 15.71
C VAL A 235 0.66 -19.40 14.61
N LEU A 236 0.98 -18.12 14.70
CA LEU A 236 1.88 -17.41 13.80
C LEU A 236 3.00 -16.76 14.60
N LEU A 237 4.23 -16.84 14.10
CA LEU A 237 5.41 -16.21 14.70
C LEU A 237 6.18 -15.42 13.64
N HIS A 238 6.55 -14.17 13.96
CA HIS A 238 7.46 -13.39 13.15
C HIS A 238 8.20 -12.30 13.94
N ARG A 239 9.42 -12.02 13.49
CA ARG A 239 10.31 -11.04 14.09
C ARG A 239 9.95 -9.62 13.65
N GLN A 240 10.08 -8.67 14.58
CA GLN A 240 10.02 -7.22 14.37
C GLN A 240 11.35 -6.57 14.79
N PRO A 241 11.57 -5.27 14.53
CA PRO A 241 12.68 -4.52 15.11
C PRO A 241 12.73 -4.57 16.64
N ASP A 242 13.86 -4.15 17.19
CA ASP A 242 14.08 -3.97 18.64
C ASP A 242 13.99 -5.26 19.46
N ASN A 243 14.30 -6.42 18.83
CA ASN A 243 14.17 -7.76 19.41
C ASN A 243 12.74 -8.13 19.83
N VAL A 244 11.75 -7.46 19.24
CA VAL A 244 10.34 -7.79 19.44
C VAL A 244 9.95 -8.93 18.51
N TRP A 245 9.18 -9.87 19.04
CA TRP A 245 8.61 -11.00 18.31
C TRP A 245 7.09 -10.97 18.48
N ARG A 246 6.38 -11.03 17.38
CA ARG A 246 4.92 -11.17 17.39
C ARG A 246 4.54 -12.61 17.32
N ILE A 247 3.67 -12.99 18.26
CA ILE A 247 3.03 -14.30 18.28
C ILE A 247 1.52 -14.08 18.23
N ASP A 248 0.87 -14.60 17.19
CA ASP A 248 -0.59 -14.55 17.04
C ASP A 248 -1.16 -15.92 17.37
N PHE A 249 -1.90 -16.03 18.47
CA PHE A 249 -2.59 -17.25 18.87
C PHE A 249 -4.06 -17.18 18.46
N GLN A 250 -4.53 -18.12 17.64
CA GLN A 250 -5.96 -18.28 17.42
C GLN A 250 -6.64 -18.66 18.74
N LEU A 251 -7.79 -18.05 19.03
CA LEU A 251 -8.61 -18.36 20.21
C LEU A 251 -9.92 -19.03 19.81
N GLY A 252 -10.56 -19.71 20.75
CA GLY A 252 -11.93 -20.21 20.57
C GLY A 252 -12.95 -19.07 20.46
N TRP A 253 -14.13 -19.38 19.92
CA TRP A 253 -15.20 -18.38 19.73
C TRP A 253 -15.74 -17.82 21.02
N ASP A 254 -15.68 -18.60 22.12
CA ASP A 254 -16.18 -18.24 23.44
C ASP A 254 -15.11 -17.57 24.33
N ALA A 255 -13.92 -17.32 23.79
CA ALA A 255 -12.84 -16.68 24.52
C ALA A 255 -13.22 -15.25 24.95
N ASP A 256 -13.05 -14.94 26.23
CA ASP A 256 -13.28 -13.58 26.75
C ASP A 256 -12.09 -12.67 26.41
N PRO A 257 -12.27 -11.63 25.58
CA PRO A 257 -11.18 -10.76 25.14
C PRO A 257 -10.47 -10.03 26.31
N VAL A 258 -11.13 -9.83 27.43
CA VAL A 258 -10.53 -9.16 28.59
C VAL A 258 -9.67 -10.15 29.39
N ALA A 259 -10.21 -11.33 29.66
CA ALA A 259 -9.51 -12.39 30.38
C ALA A 259 -8.29 -12.92 29.61
N GLU A 260 -8.42 -13.08 28.27
CA GLU A 260 -7.35 -13.64 27.44
C GLU A 260 -6.11 -12.73 27.33
N LYS A 261 -6.24 -11.42 27.60
CA LYS A 261 -5.10 -10.48 27.61
C LYS A 261 -4.31 -10.46 28.92
N GLN A 262 -4.80 -11.13 29.96
CA GLN A 262 -4.13 -11.12 31.26
C GLN A 262 -2.82 -11.90 31.21
N PRO A 263 -1.73 -11.40 31.83
CA PRO A 263 -0.43 -12.04 31.84
C PRO A 263 -0.48 -13.51 32.25
N GLU A 264 -1.34 -13.86 33.20
CA GLU A 264 -1.54 -15.22 33.72
C GLU A 264 -2.03 -16.20 32.64
N ARG A 265 -2.63 -15.70 31.55
CA ARG A 265 -3.06 -16.50 30.39
C ARG A 265 -2.09 -16.41 29.22
N VAL A 266 -1.45 -15.26 29.04
CA VAL A 266 -0.52 -15.01 27.92
C VAL A 266 0.82 -15.70 28.16
N ILE A 267 1.43 -15.51 29.34
CA ILE A 267 2.76 -16.04 29.67
C ILE A 267 2.85 -17.56 29.50
N PRO A 268 1.89 -18.38 30.02
CA PRO A 268 1.94 -19.83 29.83
C PRO A 268 1.87 -20.24 28.34
N ARG A 269 1.08 -19.52 27.49
CA ARG A 269 1.02 -19.81 26.05
C ARG A 269 2.34 -19.51 25.35
N VAL A 270 2.95 -18.39 25.68
CA VAL A 270 4.27 -18.02 25.13
C VAL A 270 5.32 -19.03 25.56
N LYS A 271 5.35 -19.44 26.82
CA LYS A 271 6.25 -20.47 27.33
C LYS A 271 6.02 -21.84 26.69
N ALA A 272 4.76 -22.20 26.42
CA ALA A 272 4.45 -23.46 25.74
C ALA A 272 5.03 -23.51 24.30
N LEU A 273 5.15 -22.36 23.62
CA LEU A 273 5.79 -22.26 22.32
C LEU A 273 7.33 -22.22 22.43
N LEU A 274 7.86 -21.45 23.38
CA LEU A 274 9.29 -21.11 23.45
C LEU A 274 10.10 -22.06 24.33
N GLY A 275 9.44 -22.80 25.23
CA GLY A 275 10.03 -23.60 26.30
C GLY A 275 9.86 -22.93 27.67
N GLU A 276 9.80 -23.74 28.73
CA GLU A 276 9.53 -23.26 30.10
C GLU A 276 10.62 -22.30 30.62
N ASP A 277 11.85 -22.48 30.16
CA ASP A 277 13.02 -21.67 30.57
C ASP A 277 13.19 -20.40 29.73
N ALA A 278 12.25 -20.10 28.80
CA ALA A 278 12.37 -18.94 27.94
C ALA A 278 12.22 -17.63 28.73
N GLU A 279 13.20 -16.75 28.55
CA GLU A 279 13.20 -15.39 29.11
C GLU A 279 12.65 -14.40 28.09
N PHE A 280 11.59 -13.70 28.44
CA PHE A 280 10.98 -12.66 27.61
C PHE A 280 10.24 -11.63 28.47
N GLU A 281 10.00 -10.47 27.88
CA GLU A 281 9.18 -9.39 28.44
C GLU A 281 7.97 -9.17 27.52
N LEU A 282 6.75 -9.04 28.10
CA LEU A 282 5.55 -8.68 27.35
C LEU A 282 5.61 -7.18 27.02
N GLU A 283 5.69 -6.85 25.72
CA GLU A 283 5.71 -5.47 25.24
C GLU A 283 4.30 -4.97 24.98
N TRP A 284 3.48 -5.78 24.31
CA TRP A 284 2.10 -5.41 23.99
C TRP A 284 1.22 -6.65 23.81
N VAL A 285 -0.02 -6.55 24.30
CA VAL A 285 -1.00 -7.63 24.21
C VAL A 285 -2.35 -7.09 23.75
N SER A 286 -2.94 -7.72 22.75
CA SER A 286 -4.28 -7.37 22.27
C SER A 286 -5.05 -8.61 21.84
N VAL A 287 -6.37 -8.57 21.98
CA VAL A 287 -7.27 -9.54 21.33
C VAL A 287 -8.11 -8.80 20.31
N TYR A 288 -8.09 -9.29 19.08
CA TYR A 288 -8.84 -8.68 18.00
C TYR A 288 -9.79 -9.67 17.32
N THR A 289 -10.89 -9.12 16.86
CA THR A 289 -11.79 -9.69 15.86
C THR A 289 -11.61 -8.93 14.56
N PHE A 290 -11.92 -9.53 13.45
CA PHE A 290 -11.77 -8.89 12.16
C PHE A 290 -13.00 -9.06 11.28
N SER A 291 -13.10 -8.15 10.33
CA SER A 291 -14.17 -8.10 9.35
C SER A 291 -13.59 -7.92 7.96
N CYS A 292 -14.22 -8.51 6.97
CA CYS A 292 -13.98 -8.22 5.56
C CYS A 292 -15.20 -7.45 5.05
N LEU A 293 -15.06 -6.14 5.02
CA LEU A 293 -16.15 -5.20 4.71
C LEU A 293 -15.66 -4.16 3.71
N ARG A 294 -16.54 -3.63 2.87
CA ARG A 294 -16.31 -2.39 2.14
C ARG A 294 -17.58 -1.55 2.02
N MET A 295 -17.41 -0.28 1.72
CA MET A 295 -18.48 0.61 1.28
C MET A 295 -18.91 0.23 -0.14
N ASP A 296 -20.13 0.56 -0.53
CA ASP A 296 -20.62 0.35 -1.90
C ASP A 296 -19.86 1.22 -2.89
N ASP A 297 -19.70 2.52 -2.54
CA ASP A 297 -18.94 3.49 -3.31
C ASP A 297 -17.85 4.13 -2.46
N PHE A 298 -16.65 4.36 -3.06
CA PHE A 298 -15.54 5.05 -2.38
C PHE A 298 -15.56 6.56 -2.63
N ARG A 299 -16.46 7.06 -3.49
CA ARG A 299 -16.64 8.48 -3.75
C ARG A 299 -18.08 8.90 -3.53
N HIS A 300 -18.31 9.86 -2.66
CA HIS A 300 -19.60 10.49 -2.41
C HIS A 300 -19.49 11.99 -2.67
N GLY A 301 -19.78 12.39 -3.91
CA GLY A 301 -19.63 13.77 -4.33
C GLY A 301 -18.18 14.25 -4.26
N ARG A 302 -17.90 15.16 -3.33
CA ARG A 302 -16.57 15.73 -3.08
C ARG A 302 -15.83 15.07 -1.90
N VAL A 303 -16.46 14.09 -1.24
CA VAL A 303 -15.84 13.29 -0.17
C VAL A 303 -15.42 11.93 -0.74
N ILE A 304 -14.15 11.57 -0.54
CA ILE A 304 -13.53 10.36 -1.06
C ILE A 304 -12.97 9.56 0.11
N PHE A 305 -13.26 8.26 0.16
CA PHE A 305 -12.83 7.37 1.23
C PHE A 305 -11.63 6.53 0.79
N ALA A 306 -10.63 6.38 1.69
CA ALA A 306 -9.40 5.63 1.45
C ALA A 306 -8.95 4.83 2.68
N GLY A 307 -8.44 3.62 2.48
CA GLY A 307 -8.01 2.72 3.54
C GLY A 307 -9.16 2.12 4.34
N ASP A 308 -8.93 1.87 5.63
CA ASP A 308 -9.88 1.13 6.50
C ASP A 308 -11.25 1.80 6.66
N CYS A 309 -11.40 3.08 6.36
CA CYS A 309 -12.69 3.74 6.35
C CYS A 309 -13.53 3.35 5.12
N ALA A 310 -12.90 2.98 4.01
CA ALA A 310 -13.55 2.51 2.79
C ALA A 310 -13.70 0.99 2.76
N HIS A 311 -12.65 0.26 3.14
CA HIS A 311 -12.61 -1.21 3.11
C HIS A 311 -11.73 -1.80 4.21
N GLY A 312 -12.21 -2.83 4.85
CA GLY A 312 -11.50 -3.60 5.87
C GLY A 312 -11.30 -5.05 5.43
N VAL A 313 -10.17 -5.63 5.75
CA VAL A 313 -9.85 -7.04 5.46
C VAL A 313 -9.31 -7.74 6.69
N SER A 314 -9.36 -9.07 6.71
CA SER A 314 -8.70 -9.85 7.76
C SER A 314 -7.17 -9.68 7.70
N PRO A 315 -6.44 -9.86 8.81
CA PRO A 315 -4.98 -9.71 8.86
C PRO A 315 -4.23 -10.76 8.04
N PHE A 316 -4.92 -11.87 7.68
CA PHE A 316 -4.31 -12.96 6.94
C PHE A 316 -4.04 -12.56 5.49
N GLY A 317 -2.77 -12.40 5.17
CA GLY A 317 -2.29 -11.95 3.87
C GLY A 317 -1.68 -10.54 3.89
N ALA A 318 -1.67 -9.86 5.05
CA ALA A 318 -1.05 -8.55 5.24
C ALA A 318 -1.57 -7.50 4.23
N ARG A 319 -2.90 -7.42 4.02
CA ARG A 319 -3.50 -6.64 2.91
C ARG A 319 -3.96 -5.26 3.32
N GLY A 320 -4.48 -5.05 4.54
CA GLY A 320 -5.19 -3.82 4.95
C GLY A 320 -4.34 -2.55 4.73
N ALA A 321 -3.31 -2.34 5.55
CA ALA A 321 -2.44 -1.16 5.43
C ALA A 321 -1.80 -1.04 4.04
N ASN A 322 -1.39 -2.17 3.44
CA ASN A 322 -0.79 -2.18 2.10
C ASN A 322 -1.77 -1.73 1.01
N SER A 323 -3.04 -2.14 1.09
CA SER A 323 -4.08 -1.68 0.16
C SER A 323 -4.40 -0.20 0.37
N GLY A 324 -4.48 0.24 1.63
CA GLY A 324 -4.75 1.65 1.93
C GLY A 324 -3.65 2.60 1.43
N VAL A 325 -2.38 2.21 1.51
CA VAL A 325 -1.28 3.00 0.90
C VAL A 325 -1.38 3.01 -0.63
N GLN A 326 -1.84 1.92 -1.24
CA GLN A 326 -2.12 1.89 -2.69
C GLN A 326 -3.35 2.73 -3.06
N ASP A 327 -4.32 2.92 -2.16
CA ASP A 327 -5.41 3.88 -2.38
C ASP A 327 -4.87 5.30 -2.45
N ALA A 328 -3.99 5.67 -1.50
CA ALA A 328 -3.31 6.97 -1.50
C ALA A 328 -2.55 7.23 -2.81
N ASP A 329 -1.74 6.25 -3.25
CA ASP A 329 -0.97 6.27 -4.48
C ASP A 329 -1.86 6.48 -5.73
N ASN A 330 -2.98 5.78 -5.79
CA ASN A 330 -3.93 5.87 -6.91
C ASN A 330 -4.71 7.20 -6.92
N LEU A 331 -5.02 7.75 -5.73
CA LEU A 331 -5.86 8.94 -5.57
C LEU A 331 -5.10 10.25 -5.81
N ALA A 332 -3.88 10.37 -5.26
CA ALA A 332 -3.20 11.65 -5.15
C ALA A 332 -2.97 12.34 -6.51
N TRP A 333 -2.49 11.62 -7.52
CA TRP A 333 -2.26 12.19 -8.84
C TRP A 333 -3.56 12.59 -9.56
N LYS A 334 -4.67 11.84 -9.33
CA LYS A 334 -5.99 12.15 -9.89
C LYS A 334 -6.55 13.43 -9.26
N LEU A 335 -6.48 13.53 -7.93
CA LEU A 335 -6.87 14.75 -7.22
C LEU A 335 -6.06 15.97 -7.68
N LYS A 336 -4.73 15.83 -7.80
CA LYS A 336 -3.88 16.90 -8.31
C LYS A 336 -4.37 17.43 -9.66
N LEU A 337 -4.61 16.54 -10.64
CA LEU A 337 -5.06 16.96 -11.97
C LEU A 337 -6.43 17.64 -11.92
N VAL A 338 -7.34 17.14 -11.08
CA VAL A 338 -8.69 17.69 -10.95
C VAL A 338 -8.68 19.06 -10.27
N VAL A 339 -7.94 19.23 -9.16
CA VAL A 339 -7.91 20.52 -8.44
C VAL A 339 -7.16 21.60 -9.23
N ASN A 340 -6.23 21.21 -10.10
CA ASN A 340 -5.54 22.13 -11.00
C ASN A 340 -6.35 22.48 -12.26
N GLY A 341 -7.45 21.76 -12.52
CA GLY A 341 -8.25 21.92 -13.75
C GLY A 341 -7.65 21.23 -14.99
N ASP A 342 -6.64 20.38 -14.81
CA ASP A 342 -5.97 19.60 -15.87
C ASP A 342 -6.79 18.39 -16.32
N ALA A 343 -7.75 17.95 -15.49
CA ALA A 343 -8.66 16.85 -15.76
C ALA A 343 -10.08 17.12 -15.21
N PRO A 344 -11.13 16.56 -15.82
CA PRO A 344 -12.50 16.69 -15.31
C PRO A 344 -12.68 15.92 -14.01
N HIS A 345 -13.65 16.31 -13.20
CA HIS A 345 -13.97 15.66 -11.91
C HIS A 345 -14.33 14.16 -12.06
N THR A 346 -14.75 13.73 -13.25
CA THR A 346 -15.05 12.32 -13.57
C THR A 346 -13.81 11.43 -13.51
N LEU A 347 -12.60 12.00 -13.56
CA LEU A 347 -11.36 11.24 -13.31
C LEU A 347 -11.37 10.60 -11.90
N LEU A 348 -12.02 11.23 -10.92
CA LEU A 348 -12.12 10.68 -9.56
C LEU A 348 -13.08 9.48 -9.46
N ASP A 349 -14.00 9.29 -10.40
CA ASP A 349 -14.85 8.09 -10.46
C ASP A 349 -14.01 6.85 -10.79
N THR A 350 -12.91 7.04 -11.51
CA THR A 350 -11.97 5.96 -11.80
C THR A 350 -11.16 5.53 -10.58
N TYR A 351 -10.97 6.41 -9.58
CA TYR A 351 -10.43 6.01 -8.30
C TYR A 351 -11.37 5.02 -7.61
N ALA A 352 -12.65 5.38 -7.49
CA ALA A 352 -13.66 4.52 -6.87
C ALA A 352 -13.69 3.15 -7.55
N SER A 353 -13.91 3.09 -8.86
CA SER A 353 -14.01 1.82 -9.60
C SER A 353 -12.73 0.95 -9.52
N GLU A 354 -11.54 1.56 -9.63
CA GLU A 354 -10.27 0.82 -9.54
C GLU A 354 -10.01 0.28 -8.12
N ARG A 355 -10.31 1.08 -7.07
CA ARG A 355 -10.01 0.69 -5.70
C ARG A 355 -11.08 -0.21 -5.10
N GLU A 356 -12.34 -0.09 -5.52
CA GLU A 356 -13.42 -1.03 -5.22
C GLU A 356 -13.11 -2.42 -5.80
N TYR A 357 -12.69 -2.50 -7.06
CA TYR A 357 -12.22 -3.75 -7.67
C TYR A 357 -11.07 -4.37 -6.87
N ALA A 358 -10.06 -3.57 -6.50
CA ALA A 358 -8.92 -4.04 -5.71
C ALA A 358 -9.34 -4.48 -4.29
N ALA A 359 -10.31 -3.79 -3.68
CA ALA A 359 -10.87 -4.16 -2.39
C ALA A 359 -11.61 -5.50 -2.47
N ASP A 360 -12.44 -5.72 -3.51
CA ASP A 360 -13.15 -6.99 -3.74
C ASP A 360 -12.17 -8.16 -3.90
N GLU A 361 -11.09 -7.98 -4.69
CA GLU A 361 -10.02 -8.98 -4.83
C GLU A 361 -9.35 -9.29 -3.48
N ASN A 362 -9.06 -8.25 -2.70
CA ASN A 362 -8.46 -8.39 -1.37
C ASN A 362 -9.41 -9.07 -0.37
N ILE A 363 -10.68 -8.71 -0.35
CA ILE A 363 -11.72 -9.31 0.50
C ILE A 363 -11.89 -10.79 0.16
N LEU A 364 -11.98 -11.14 -1.13
CA LEU A 364 -12.11 -12.52 -1.59
C LEU A 364 -10.91 -13.38 -1.12
N ASN A 365 -9.69 -12.90 -1.34
CA ASN A 365 -8.49 -13.62 -0.95
C ASN A 365 -8.33 -13.71 0.58
N SER A 366 -8.65 -12.64 1.33
CA SER A 366 -8.60 -12.63 2.78
C SER A 366 -9.66 -13.54 3.40
N THR A 367 -10.88 -13.56 2.86
CA THR A 367 -11.96 -14.46 3.31
C THR A 367 -11.57 -15.91 3.12
N ARG A 368 -11.05 -16.29 1.93
CA ARG A 368 -10.58 -17.65 1.65
C ARG A 368 -9.45 -18.08 2.58
N ALA A 369 -8.47 -17.21 2.81
CA ALA A 369 -7.39 -17.48 3.75
C ALA A 369 -7.91 -17.68 5.17
N THR A 370 -8.84 -16.84 5.62
CA THR A 370 -9.46 -16.95 6.93
C THR A 370 -10.24 -18.25 7.09
N ASP A 371 -11.09 -18.61 6.12
CA ASP A 371 -11.88 -19.86 6.18
C ASP A 371 -10.99 -21.12 6.18
N PHE A 372 -9.84 -21.07 5.48
CA PHE A 372 -8.84 -22.13 5.52
C PHE A 372 -8.14 -22.22 6.89
N ILE A 373 -7.73 -21.09 7.45
CA ILE A 373 -7.03 -21.01 8.74
C ILE A 373 -7.97 -21.41 9.89
N THR A 374 -9.23 -20.97 9.83
CA THR A 374 -10.22 -21.12 10.90
C THR A 374 -11.44 -21.93 10.42
N PRO A 375 -11.29 -23.26 10.18
CA PRO A 375 -12.39 -24.09 9.67
C PRO A 375 -13.58 -24.11 10.62
N LYS A 376 -14.79 -23.91 10.09
CA LYS A 376 -16.04 -23.75 10.84
C LYS A 376 -16.77 -25.07 11.17
N SER A 377 -16.33 -26.18 10.59
CA SER A 377 -16.94 -27.50 10.75
C SER A 377 -15.89 -28.62 10.77
N ALA A 378 -16.29 -29.80 11.23
CA ALA A 378 -15.43 -30.99 11.18
C ALA A 378 -15.02 -31.33 9.75
N VAL A 379 -15.93 -31.15 8.77
CA VAL A 379 -15.65 -31.40 7.34
C VAL A 379 -14.63 -30.41 6.79
N SER A 380 -14.77 -29.11 7.08
CA SER A 380 -13.80 -28.10 6.62
C SER A 380 -12.43 -28.28 7.29
N ARG A 381 -12.40 -28.75 8.55
CA ARG A 381 -11.14 -29.12 9.22
C ARG A 381 -10.48 -30.32 8.55
N LEU A 382 -11.25 -31.39 8.28
CA LEU A 382 -10.74 -32.56 7.57
C LEU A 382 -10.17 -32.19 6.19
N PHE A 383 -10.87 -31.32 5.45
CA PHE A 383 -10.42 -30.82 4.16
C PHE A 383 -9.10 -30.05 4.29
N ARG A 384 -8.99 -29.11 5.26
CA ARG A 384 -7.75 -28.36 5.53
C ARG A 384 -6.58 -29.30 5.83
N ASP A 385 -6.78 -30.25 6.75
CA ASP A 385 -5.71 -31.15 7.21
C ASP A 385 -5.28 -32.11 6.10
N ALA A 386 -6.22 -32.61 5.29
CA ALA A 386 -5.92 -33.40 4.10
C ALA A 386 -5.14 -32.58 3.05
N THR A 387 -5.54 -31.33 2.82
CA THR A 387 -4.83 -30.40 1.91
C THR A 387 -3.40 -30.16 2.40
N LEU A 388 -3.20 -29.92 3.69
CA LEU A 388 -1.87 -29.71 4.27
C LEU A 388 -0.99 -30.96 4.15
N ASN A 389 -1.54 -32.14 4.43
CA ASN A 389 -0.80 -33.39 4.24
C ASN A 389 -0.39 -33.62 2.77
N LEU A 390 -1.30 -33.34 1.83
CA LEU A 390 -1.00 -33.45 0.40
C LEU A 390 0.02 -32.37 -0.07
N ALA A 391 0.05 -31.22 0.57
CA ALA A 391 0.97 -30.11 0.27
C ALA A 391 2.43 -30.44 0.57
N LYS A 392 2.73 -31.48 1.38
CA LYS A 392 4.10 -31.97 1.59
C LYS A 392 4.75 -32.34 0.25
N ASP A 393 4.01 -33.01 -0.63
CA ASP A 393 4.54 -33.57 -1.87
C ASP A 393 3.98 -32.91 -3.15
N CYS A 394 2.81 -32.25 -3.08
CA CYS A 394 2.09 -31.76 -4.24
C CYS A 394 2.02 -30.24 -4.33
N ALA A 395 2.61 -29.67 -5.38
CA ALA A 395 2.65 -28.20 -5.60
C ALA A 395 1.25 -27.55 -5.75
N PHE A 396 0.27 -28.27 -6.34
CA PHE A 396 -1.09 -27.72 -6.45
C PHE A 396 -1.76 -27.55 -5.08
N ALA A 397 -1.53 -28.48 -4.15
CA ALA A 397 -2.08 -28.43 -2.79
C ALA A 397 -1.44 -27.28 -1.98
N ARG A 398 -0.15 -27.00 -2.20
CA ARG A 398 0.50 -25.81 -1.63
C ARG A 398 -0.19 -24.51 -2.05
N ARG A 399 -0.63 -24.41 -3.32
CA ARG A 399 -1.39 -23.24 -3.80
C ARG A 399 -2.79 -23.14 -3.23
N MET A 400 -3.41 -24.24 -2.79
CA MET A 400 -4.69 -24.21 -2.06
C MET A 400 -4.52 -23.72 -0.63
N ALA A 401 -3.43 -24.10 0.04
CA ALA A 401 -3.11 -23.66 1.41
C ALA A 401 -2.60 -22.22 1.44
N ASN A 402 -1.79 -21.83 0.46
CA ASN A 402 -1.26 -20.48 0.31
C ASN A 402 -1.16 -20.15 -1.19
N SER A 403 -1.98 -19.20 -1.63
CA SER A 403 -2.01 -18.76 -3.04
C SER A 403 -0.69 -18.10 -3.50
N GLY A 404 0.30 -17.92 -2.62
CA GLY A 404 1.53 -17.17 -2.90
C GLY A 404 1.30 -15.66 -3.07
N ARG A 405 0.08 -15.18 -2.84
CA ARG A 405 -0.34 -13.80 -3.09
C ARG A 405 -0.47 -12.98 -1.80
N LEU A 406 0.51 -13.07 -0.91
CA LEU A 406 0.54 -12.19 0.26
C LEU A 406 0.73 -10.75 -0.24
N SER A 407 -0.30 -9.93 -0.07
CA SER A 407 -0.32 -8.50 -0.42
C SER A 407 0.25 -8.15 -1.83
N VAL A 408 0.02 -9.02 -2.80
CA VAL A 408 0.31 -8.69 -4.21
C VAL A 408 -0.73 -7.66 -4.67
N PRO A 409 -0.32 -6.54 -5.29
CA PRO A 409 -1.24 -5.53 -5.78
C PRO A 409 -2.16 -6.09 -6.86
N ALA A 410 -3.40 -5.59 -6.90
CA ALA A 410 -4.35 -5.93 -7.95
C ALA A 410 -3.87 -5.40 -9.31
N VAL A 411 -4.12 -6.14 -10.38
CA VAL A 411 -3.92 -5.66 -11.75
C VAL A 411 -5.23 -5.05 -12.24
N LEU A 412 -5.24 -3.75 -12.47
CA LEU A 412 -6.41 -2.95 -12.83
C LEU A 412 -6.79 -3.12 -14.31
N ARG A 413 -7.01 -4.36 -14.74
CA ARG A 413 -7.19 -4.73 -16.18
C ARG A 413 -8.35 -4.00 -16.83
N ASP A 414 -9.46 -3.89 -16.10
CA ASP A 414 -10.73 -3.35 -16.62
C ASP A 414 -10.86 -1.84 -16.40
N SER A 415 -9.78 -1.18 -15.97
CA SER A 415 -9.77 0.27 -15.84
C SER A 415 -10.02 0.96 -17.17
N THR A 416 -10.96 1.91 -17.18
CA THR A 416 -11.28 2.73 -18.35
C THR A 416 -10.12 3.65 -18.78
N LEU A 417 -9.13 3.84 -17.88
CA LEU A 417 -7.93 4.62 -18.15
C LEU A 417 -6.90 3.85 -18.99
N ASN A 418 -7.04 2.55 -19.10
CA ASN A 418 -6.13 1.72 -19.89
C ASN A 418 -6.43 1.84 -21.39
N THR A 419 -5.35 1.89 -22.18
CA THR A 419 -5.44 1.70 -23.63
C THR A 419 -5.11 0.24 -23.95
N PRO A 420 -6.02 -0.52 -24.58
CA PRO A 420 -5.78 -1.90 -24.97
C PRO A 420 -4.59 -2.03 -25.94
N ASP A 421 -3.94 -3.20 -25.93
CA ASP A 421 -2.90 -3.53 -26.91
C ASP A 421 -3.47 -3.42 -28.34
N LYS A 422 -2.66 -2.92 -29.28
CA LYS A 422 -3.03 -2.90 -30.71
C LYS A 422 -3.15 -4.32 -31.25
N GLU A 423 -4.05 -4.52 -32.18
CA GLU A 423 -4.14 -5.76 -32.93
C GLU A 423 -2.78 -6.05 -33.62
N GLY A 424 -2.21 -7.24 -33.36
CA GLY A 424 -0.89 -7.65 -33.83
C GLY A 424 0.28 -7.34 -32.87
N ASP A 425 0.08 -6.52 -31.84
CA ASP A 425 1.08 -6.28 -30.80
C ASP A 425 1.02 -7.39 -29.74
N VAL A 426 1.81 -8.44 -29.92
CA VAL A 426 1.86 -9.57 -28.98
C VAL A 426 2.93 -9.33 -27.92
N PHE A 427 2.55 -9.34 -26.64
CA PHE A 427 3.43 -9.25 -25.49
C PHE A 427 3.30 -10.49 -24.60
N ASN A 428 4.43 -11.04 -24.17
CA ASN A 428 4.48 -12.22 -23.30
C ASN A 428 5.12 -11.86 -21.95
N CYS A 429 4.52 -10.91 -21.23
CA CYS A 429 5.00 -10.45 -19.92
C CYS A 429 3.86 -10.02 -19.03
N ALA A 430 4.14 -9.88 -17.73
CA ALA A 430 3.19 -9.43 -16.73
C ALA A 430 2.89 -7.92 -16.78
N MET A 431 3.67 -7.13 -17.56
CA MET A 431 3.56 -5.67 -17.67
C MET A 431 2.44 -5.24 -18.62
N LEU A 432 1.23 -5.77 -18.43
CA LEU A 432 0.05 -5.42 -19.23
C LEU A 432 -0.59 -4.10 -18.74
N PRO A 433 -1.43 -3.44 -19.55
CA PRO A 433 -2.20 -2.28 -19.10
C PRO A 433 -2.99 -2.57 -17.81
N GLY A 434 -2.86 -1.71 -16.80
CA GLY A 434 -3.39 -1.87 -15.46
C GLY A 434 -2.45 -2.58 -14.48
N ALA A 435 -1.31 -3.14 -14.91
CA ALA A 435 -0.32 -3.72 -14.02
C ALA A 435 0.57 -2.65 -13.38
N PRO A 436 0.95 -2.79 -12.10
CA PRO A 436 1.99 -1.96 -11.52
C PRO A 436 3.34 -2.27 -12.18
N CYS A 437 4.14 -1.22 -12.43
CA CYS A 437 5.47 -1.34 -13.00
C CYS A 437 6.39 -2.12 -12.05
N VAL A 438 7.21 -3.01 -12.60
CA VAL A 438 8.24 -3.75 -11.86
C VAL A 438 9.57 -3.04 -11.94
N ASP A 439 10.33 -3.09 -10.84
CA ASP A 439 11.67 -2.53 -10.77
C ASP A 439 12.70 -3.42 -11.45
N ALA A 440 13.87 -2.85 -11.80
CA ALA A 440 15.02 -3.57 -12.31
C ALA A 440 16.31 -2.76 -12.04
N PRO A 441 17.48 -3.42 -11.91
CA PRO A 441 18.75 -2.74 -11.83
C PRO A 441 19.09 -2.08 -13.19
N VAL A 442 19.54 -0.84 -13.12
CA VAL A 442 19.95 -0.03 -14.28
C VAL A 442 21.21 0.76 -13.93
N ARG A 443 21.80 1.42 -14.92
CA ARG A 443 22.85 2.42 -14.70
C ARG A 443 22.39 3.77 -15.25
N VAL A 444 22.61 4.83 -14.46
CA VAL A 444 22.32 6.22 -14.82
C VAL A 444 23.58 7.04 -14.57
N ASP A 445 24.06 7.78 -15.55
CA ASP A 445 25.29 8.60 -15.44
C ASP A 445 26.46 7.80 -14.81
N ASP A 446 26.71 6.61 -15.33
CA ASP A 446 27.74 5.66 -14.87
C ASP A 446 27.61 5.19 -13.40
N ARG A 447 26.45 5.39 -12.78
CA ARG A 447 26.17 4.93 -11.41
C ARG A 447 25.09 3.86 -11.41
N ASP A 448 25.28 2.85 -10.57
CA ASP A 448 24.26 1.84 -10.35
C ASP A 448 23.01 2.47 -9.73
N ALA A 449 21.86 2.14 -10.27
CA ALA A 449 20.56 2.71 -9.93
C ALA A 449 19.44 1.67 -10.11
N TRP A 450 18.21 2.10 -9.86
CA TRP A 450 17.01 1.32 -10.07
C TRP A 450 16.05 2.04 -11.02
N LEU A 451 15.24 1.27 -11.76
CA LEU A 451 14.33 1.79 -12.79
C LEU A 451 13.18 2.63 -12.16
N LEU A 452 12.50 2.12 -11.13
CA LEU A 452 11.33 2.80 -10.55
C LEU A 452 11.62 4.21 -10.03
N PRO A 453 12.74 4.48 -9.33
CA PRO A 453 13.11 5.85 -8.95
C PRO A 453 13.23 6.81 -10.13
N GLN A 454 13.57 6.32 -11.34
CA GLN A 454 13.66 7.16 -12.54
C GLN A 454 12.30 7.60 -13.08
N THR A 455 11.22 7.00 -12.57
CA THR A 455 9.83 7.34 -12.94
C THR A 455 9.12 8.21 -11.89
N HIS A 456 9.79 8.61 -10.79
CA HIS A 456 9.23 9.45 -9.74
C HIS A 456 8.97 10.88 -10.24
N GLY A 457 8.06 11.61 -9.56
CA GLY A 457 7.83 13.04 -9.80
C GLY A 457 6.41 13.41 -10.24
N GLY A 458 5.43 12.50 -10.09
CA GLY A 458 4.01 12.80 -10.25
C GLY A 458 3.56 13.14 -11.68
N ALA A 459 4.35 12.77 -12.70
CA ALA A 459 4.03 12.92 -14.12
C ALA A 459 3.86 11.56 -14.78
N PHE A 460 3.16 11.52 -15.91
CA PHE A 460 3.21 10.35 -16.79
C PHE A 460 4.64 10.10 -17.28
N THR A 461 5.02 8.84 -17.46
CA THR A 461 6.37 8.47 -17.92
C THR A 461 6.28 7.61 -19.16
N GLY A 462 6.88 8.09 -20.26
CA GLY A 462 7.04 7.34 -21.49
C GLY A 462 8.40 6.63 -21.51
N ILE A 463 8.41 5.30 -21.55
CA ILE A 463 9.62 4.48 -21.59
C ILE A 463 9.83 3.97 -23.02
N TYR A 464 10.93 4.39 -23.66
CA TYR A 464 11.30 3.95 -25.00
C TYR A 464 12.53 3.06 -24.97
N PHE A 465 12.46 1.94 -25.66
CA PHE A 465 13.56 0.96 -25.75
C PHE A 465 14.35 1.15 -27.04
N CYS A 466 15.59 1.64 -26.89
CA CYS A 466 16.52 1.80 -28.02
C CYS A 466 17.20 0.47 -28.39
N GLY A 467 17.75 0.45 -29.63
CA GLY A 467 18.54 -0.66 -30.14
C GLY A 467 18.92 -0.45 -31.59
N LEU A 468 19.49 -1.48 -32.23
CA LEU A 468 19.89 -1.41 -33.66
C LEU A 468 18.71 -1.03 -34.55
N GLY A 469 18.88 0.03 -35.36
CA GLY A 469 17.84 0.57 -36.24
C GLY A 469 16.76 1.41 -35.56
N HIS A 470 16.78 1.53 -34.22
CA HIS A 470 15.82 2.29 -33.41
C HIS A 470 16.57 3.19 -32.42
N GLY A 471 17.24 4.21 -32.94
CA GLY A 471 17.97 5.22 -32.17
C GLY A 471 17.03 6.17 -31.42
N PRO A 472 17.55 6.93 -30.45
CA PRO A 472 16.76 7.85 -29.63
C PRO A 472 16.15 9.01 -30.40
N GLU A 473 16.74 9.38 -31.54
CA GLU A 473 16.33 10.57 -32.32
C GLU A 473 14.89 10.44 -32.85
N VAL A 474 14.42 9.22 -33.11
CA VAL A 474 13.06 8.93 -33.58
C VAL A 474 12.01 9.33 -32.55
N CYS A 475 12.33 9.14 -31.27
CA CYS A 475 11.41 9.34 -30.17
C CYS A 475 11.64 10.66 -29.39
N ALA A 476 12.88 11.09 -29.28
CA ALA A 476 13.30 12.20 -28.43
C ALA A 476 12.60 13.53 -28.72
N ARG A 477 12.50 13.92 -30.01
CA ARG A 477 11.80 15.15 -30.40
C ARG A 477 10.32 15.11 -30.09
N SER A 478 9.68 13.98 -30.34
CA SER A 478 8.25 13.82 -30.10
C SER A 478 7.93 13.75 -28.59
N LEU A 479 8.77 13.07 -27.80
CA LEU A 479 8.62 13.03 -26.35
C LEU A 479 8.93 14.38 -25.69
N ALA A 480 9.92 15.11 -26.17
CA ALA A 480 10.18 16.49 -25.74
C ALA A 480 9.00 17.43 -26.05
N GLY A 481 8.31 17.21 -27.17
CA GLY A 481 7.08 17.92 -27.52
C GLY A 481 5.93 17.63 -26.55
N LEU A 482 5.75 16.37 -26.18
CA LEU A 482 4.74 15.95 -25.18
C LEU A 482 5.02 16.54 -23.79
N SER A 483 6.29 16.76 -23.44
CA SER A 483 6.70 17.38 -22.17
C SER A 483 6.35 18.87 -22.06
N ASN A 484 6.03 19.54 -23.16
CA ASN A 484 5.68 20.95 -23.21
C ASN A 484 4.16 21.22 -23.24
N GLU A 485 3.33 20.19 -23.24
CA GLU A 485 1.88 20.30 -23.18
C GLU A 485 1.40 20.45 -21.71
N SER A 486 0.12 20.77 -21.54
CA SER A 486 -0.54 20.91 -20.21
C SER A 486 -0.45 19.65 -19.33
N LEU A 487 -0.22 18.50 -19.95
CA LEU A 487 -0.01 17.21 -19.28
C LEU A 487 1.41 16.70 -19.62
N PRO A 488 2.42 17.10 -18.87
CA PRO A 488 3.80 16.75 -19.17
C PRO A 488 4.03 15.24 -19.07
N VAL A 489 4.68 14.69 -20.08
CA VAL A 489 5.17 13.31 -20.09
C VAL A 489 6.67 13.31 -19.91
N ARG A 490 7.15 12.70 -18.83
CA ARG A 490 8.58 12.48 -18.65
C ARG A 490 9.05 11.42 -19.65
N ALA A 491 10.09 11.71 -20.41
CA ALA A 491 10.72 10.75 -21.29
C ALA A 491 11.81 9.97 -20.54
N LEU A 492 11.80 8.65 -20.67
CA LEU A 492 12.83 7.73 -20.21
C LEU A 492 13.27 6.85 -21.38
N ILE A 493 14.56 6.84 -21.66
CA ILE A 493 15.14 6.02 -22.73
C ILE A 493 15.92 4.88 -22.09
N VAL A 494 15.59 3.66 -22.45
CA VAL A 494 16.32 2.45 -22.06
C VAL A 494 17.25 2.05 -23.19
N VAL A 495 18.55 1.96 -22.91
CA VAL A 495 19.56 1.49 -23.86
C VAL A 495 20.15 0.16 -23.41
N PRO A 496 20.49 -0.75 -24.34
CA PRO A 496 21.18 -1.98 -23.99
C PRO A 496 22.60 -1.70 -23.48
N ARG A 497 23.16 -2.62 -22.73
CA ARG A 497 24.51 -2.52 -22.17
C ARG A 497 25.55 -2.10 -23.22
N GLY A 498 26.35 -1.08 -22.86
CA GLY A 498 27.44 -0.56 -23.69
C GLY A 498 27.00 0.34 -24.83
N MET A 499 25.71 0.65 -24.97
CA MET A 499 25.23 1.61 -25.96
C MET A 499 25.30 3.02 -25.39
N MET A 500 26.18 3.85 -25.97
CA MET A 500 26.26 5.27 -25.61
C MET A 500 25.08 6.04 -26.23
N CYS A 501 24.35 6.75 -25.42
CA CYS A 501 23.24 7.60 -25.83
C CYS A 501 23.13 8.80 -24.88
N THR A 502 23.01 9.99 -25.44
CA THR A 502 22.73 11.21 -24.69
C THR A 502 21.67 12.02 -25.44
N VAL A 503 20.58 12.31 -24.77
CA VAL A 503 19.49 13.13 -25.32
C VAL A 503 19.24 14.29 -24.36
N PRO A 504 19.40 15.55 -24.80
CA PRO A 504 19.16 16.70 -23.91
C PRO A 504 17.76 16.70 -23.32
N GLY A 505 17.67 16.85 -22.00
CA GLY A 505 16.39 16.90 -21.27
C GLY A 505 15.65 15.56 -21.11
N VAL A 506 16.29 14.44 -21.48
CA VAL A 506 15.71 13.09 -21.34
C VAL A 506 16.61 12.23 -20.45
N THR A 507 16.01 11.52 -19.51
CA THR A 507 16.74 10.55 -18.70
C THR A 507 17.05 9.31 -19.53
N VAL A 508 18.34 8.94 -19.60
CA VAL A 508 18.80 7.71 -20.26
C VAL A 508 19.24 6.72 -19.19
N VAL A 509 18.76 5.48 -19.27
CA VAL A 509 19.14 4.38 -18.39
C VAL A 509 19.73 3.23 -19.20
N GLU A 510 20.86 2.70 -18.76
CA GLU A 510 21.46 1.50 -19.33
C GLU A 510 20.90 0.26 -18.64
N ASP A 511 20.33 -0.66 -19.41
CA ASP A 511 19.87 -1.97 -18.94
C ASP A 511 21.07 -2.93 -18.86
N VAL A 512 21.83 -2.82 -17.79
CA VAL A 512 23.13 -3.49 -17.62
C VAL A 512 23.05 -5.02 -17.59
N GLU A 513 21.92 -5.56 -17.13
CA GLU A 513 21.69 -7.00 -17.01
C GLU A 513 20.65 -7.54 -18.01
N GLY A 514 20.07 -6.67 -18.85
CA GLY A 514 18.97 -7.03 -19.76
C GLY A 514 17.65 -7.31 -19.03
N MET A 515 17.55 -7.01 -17.72
CA MET A 515 16.37 -7.31 -16.92
C MET A 515 15.19 -6.40 -17.26
N VAL A 516 15.43 -5.14 -17.60
CA VAL A 516 14.35 -4.22 -18.00
C VAL A 516 13.71 -4.75 -19.28
N ALA A 517 14.51 -5.01 -20.31
CA ALA A 517 14.01 -5.53 -21.58
C ALA A 517 13.29 -6.87 -21.39
N HIS A 518 13.83 -7.76 -20.57
CA HIS A 518 13.19 -9.05 -20.26
C HIS A 518 11.84 -8.89 -19.56
N ARG A 519 11.76 -8.10 -18.47
CA ARG A 519 10.53 -7.92 -17.68
C ARG A 519 9.43 -7.24 -18.47
N PHE A 520 9.79 -6.34 -19.39
CA PHE A 520 8.86 -5.62 -20.26
C PHE A 520 8.59 -6.37 -21.58
N ASP A 521 9.22 -7.51 -21.82
CA ASP A 521 9.22 -8.18 -23.14
C ASP A 521 9.50 -7.17 -24.26
N ALA A 522 10.49 -6.28 -24.02
CA ALA A 522 10.76 -5.17 -24.90
C ALA A 522 11.74 -5.57 -26.02
N ARG A 523 11.51 -5.00 -27.20
CA ARG A 523 12.38 -5.03 -28.37
C ARG A 523 12.74 -3.60 -28.75
N PRO A 524 13.78 -3.37 -29.56
CA PRO A 524 14.05 -2.04 -30.12
C PRO A 524 12.79 -1.43 -30.75
N GLY A 525 12.47 -0.20 -30.37
CA GLY A 525 11.24 0.51 -30.76
C GLY A 525 10.03 0.34 -29.84
N THR A 526 10.04 -0.62 -28.92
CA THR A 526 8.95 -0.80 -27.95
C THR A 526 8.79 0.46 -27.09
N PHE A 527 7.54 0.82 -26.79
CA PHE A 527 7.19 1.96 -25.97
C PHE A 527 6.14 1.57 -24.92
N TYR A 528 6.34 2.04 -23.68
CA TYR A 528 5.39 1.94 -22.57
C TYR A 528 5.03 3.32 -22.05
N LEU A 529 3.78 3.53 -21.74
CA LEU A 529 3.30 4.71 -21.03
C LEU A 529 2.87 4.31 -19.62
N LEU A 530 3.49 4.92 -18.61
CA LEU A 530 3.15 4.73 -17.20
C LEU A 530 2.38 5.93 -16.68
N ARG A 531 1.40 5.66 -15.80
CA ARG A 531 0.70 6.66 -15.00
C ARG A 531 1.61 7.20 -13.89
N PRO A 532 1.27 8.34 -13.24
CA PRO A 532 2.02 8.87 -12.10
C PRO A 532 2.13 7.89 -10.92
N ASP A 533 1.14 7.02 -10.71
CA ASP A 533 1.14 5.91 -9.75
C ASP A 533 1.88 4.66 -10.28
N GLN A 534 2.70 4.81 -11.31
CA GLN A 534 3.54 3.75 -11.89
C GLN A 534 2.77 2.52 -12.40
N HIS A 535 1.48 2.65 -12.73
CA HIS A 535 0.77 1.60 -13.46
C HIS A 535 0.96 1.79 -14.97
N VAL A 536 1.10 0.69 -15.68
CA VAL A 536 1.10 0.70 -17.15
C VAL A 536 -0.29 1.10 -17.62
N CYS A 537 -0.41 2.21 -18.36
CA CYS A 537 -1.69 2.56 -18.96
C CYS A 537 -1.77 2.23 -20.44
N ALA A 538 -0.62 2.08 -21.10
CA ALA A 538 -0.55 1.69 -22.52
C ALA A 538 0.83 1.13 -22.87
N ARG A 539 0.91 0.31 -23.95
CA ARG A 539 2.16 -0.19 -24.50
C ARG A 539 2.03 -0.49 -26.00
N TRP A 540 3.11 -0.35 -26.74
CA TRP A 540 3.16 -0.60 -28.18
C TRP A 540 4.50 -1.19 -28.58
N ARG A 541 4.51 -1.99 -29.65
CA ARG A 541 5.73 -2.51 -30.27
C ARG A 541 6.53 -1.45 -31.04
N ALA A 542 5.87 -0.38 -31.46
CA ALA A 542 6.49 0.75 -32.10
C ALA A 542 5.94 2.07 -31.53
N PHE A 543 6.82 3.03 -31.29
CA PHE A 543 6.43 4.36 -30.83
C PHE A 543 5.61 5.09 -31.90
N ASP A 544 4.47 5.66 -31.48
CA ASP A 544 3.63 6.54 -32.29
C ASP A 544 3.06 7.67 -31.42
N ALA A 545 3.46 8.90 -31.70
CA ALA A 545 3.11 10.07 -30.88
C ALA A 545 1.59 10.30 -30.82
N ALA A 546 0.86 10.04 -31.90
CA ALA A 546 -0.60 10.20 -31.93
C ALA A 546 -1.29 9.19 -31.01
N SER A 547 -0.83 7.94 -31.00
CA SER A 547 -1.32 6.90 -30.09
C SER A 547 -1.02 7.23 -28.62
N VAL A 548 0.14 7.79 -28.32
CA VAL A 548 0.51 8.23 -26.96
C VAL A 548 -0.39 9.38 -26.51
N THR A 549 -0.61 10.38 -27.36
CA THR A 549 -1.51 11.50 -27.08
C THR A 549 -2.95 11.02 -26.81
N ALA A 550 -3.45 10.10 -27.63
CA ALA A 550 -4.78 9.51 -27.43
C ALA A 550 -4.87 8.73 -26.10
N ALA A 551 -3.83 7.98 -25.73
CA ALA A 551 -3.75 7.25 -24.46
C ALA A 551 -3.70 8.21 -23.26
N LEU A 552 -2.98 9.32 -23.34
CA LEU A 552 -2.95 10.36 -22.31
C LEU A 552 -4.33 11.00 -22.11
N LYS A 553 -5.03 11.37 -23.19
CA LYS A 553 -6.39 11.91 -23.11
C LYS A 553 -7.33 10.91 -22.43
N ARG A 554 -7.24 9.63 -22.80
CA ARG A 554 -8.02 8.57 -22.14
C ARG A 554 -7.67 8.45 -20.65
N ALA A 555 -6.37 8.37 -20.31
CA ALA A 555 -5.89 8.21 -18.94
C ALA A 555 -6.23 9.40 -18.02
N THR A 556 -6.60 10.54 -18.57
CA THR A 556 -6.98 11.75 -17.83
C THR A 556 -8.47 12.12 -18.01
N CYS A 557 -9.27 11.28 -18.67
CA CYS A 557 -10.67 11.54 -19.01
C CYS A 557 -10.87 12.85 -19.83
N ASN A 558 -9.87 13.30 -20.59
CA ASN A 558 -9.92 14.48 -21.46
C ASN A 558 -10.24 14.13 -22.94
N GLY A 559 -10.73 12.91 -23.18
CA GLY A 559 -11.02 12.38 -24.50
C GLY A 559 -12.49 12.40 -24.89
#